data_4b99c32b7ac319710980182b3a84ae92
#
_entry.id   4b99c32b7ac319710980182b3a84ae92
#
_cell.length_a   1.000
_cell.length_b   1.000
_cell.length_c   1.000
_cell.angle_alpha   90.00
_cell.angle_beta   90.00
_cell.angle_gamma   90.00
#
_symmetry.space_group_name_H-M   'P 1'
#
loop_
_entity.id
_entity.type
_entity.pdbx_description
1 polymer ?
#
loop_
_entity_poly.entity_id
_entity_poly.type
_entity_poly.pdbx_seq_one_letter_code
_entity_poly.pdbx_strand_id
1 'polypeptide(L)'
;KVSVIVLDSIAALVPQAEVDGDMGSSHIGLTARLMSQACRKITPILAETNTSLIWINQLRMKIGVMFGCFHYNARVLLENGTTEKIGKIVNQKLPVKVMSYDPKTNRLVPKKIINYFNNGKANKFFQLVVRNPHDGGKSNLPIGDDHVILTPNGERKASTLHKGDSVYVYSTKYLSPAQEELLLGSYLGDGSIKFKELTGRFRETHSIKQNEYCQWKKRQLENFIASSGFNAKGQFWFESFYTSELMWLKNIKSKGLINLNPKILSNLSKRAVAIWYADDGTFNGNYKKWGKGKCSISAKLLPLRDLAKIQQIFSKLNLPIPAIKEGKGLFYNLSKDSFEFQRNIAPYLPKCMSYKIHPKLHSIMGTLAEIPQGDKTPILIESYVLDKYEKPMTRSLYKYDLQVEDNSNYLVDKVLVHNSPETTTGGNALKYYASLRLDIRSGQKLKKGEEIIGHEMKVTVKKNKLSAPGVKATFNLLYGKGVDIVGDIFDLAVTKKIIDKAGAWYSYKGEKLGQGRNNACETLANNEEWLHQVTEELNGPQS
;
A
#
# COMPACT_ATOMS: atom_id res chain seq x y z
N LYS A 1 13.12 25.58 -45.64
CA LYS A 1 12.23 24.64 -44.95
C LYS A 1 12.69 24.56 -43.50
N VAL A 2 11.78 24.87 -42.52
CA VAL A 2 12.11 24.80 -41.09
C VAL A 2 11.79 23.39 -40.61
N SER A 3 12.77 22.69 -40.03
CA SER A 3 12.60 21.33 -39.53
C SER A 3 12.09 21.28 -38.09
N VAL A 4 12.48 22.24 -37.24
CA VAL A 4 12.12 22.33 -35.85
C VAL A 4 11.77 23.78 -35.47
N ILE A 5 10.70 23.94 -34.75
CA ILE A 5 10.29 25.19 -34.11
C ILE A 5 10.23 24.95 -32.61
N VAL A 6 10.84 25.82 -31.81
CA VAL A 6 10.74 25.76 -30.33
C VAL A 6 10.04 27.02 -29.84
N LEU A 7 8.98 26.84 -29.04
CA LEU A 7 8.28 27.93 -28.39
C LEU A 7 8.58 27.89 -26.88
N ASP A 8 9.37 28.87 -26.42
CA ASP A 8 9.74 29.03 -24.99
C ASP A 8 9.21 30.38 -24.49
N SER A 9 8.16 30.38 -23.70
CA SER A 9 7.34 29.28 -23.22
C SER A 9 5.86 29.64 -23.42
N ILE A 10 4.99 28.62 -23.37
CA ILE A 10 3.53 28.85 -23.45
C ILE A 10 3.04 29.82 -22.37
N ALA A 11 3.71 29.86 -21.22
CA ALA A 11 3.38 30.74 -20.11
C ALA A 11 3.58 32.24 -20.44
N ALA A 12 4.37 32.56 -21.47
CA ALA A 12 4.64 33.92 -21.93
C ALA A 12 3.67 34.39 -23.04
N LEU A 13 2.81 33.51 -23.55
CA LEU A 13 1.80 33.89 -24.54
C LEU A 13 0.65 34.63 -23.89
N VAL A 14 0.44 35.87 -24.31
CA VAL A 14 -0.65 36.73 -23.84
C VAL A 14 -1.69 36.84 -24.95
N PRO A 15 -2.97 36.51 -24.69
CA PRO A 15 -4.05 36.75 -25.65
C PRO A 15 -4.24 38.25 -25.90
N GLN A 16 -4.56 38.66 -27.13
CA GLN A 16 -4.75 40.08 -27.51
C GLN A 16 -5.78 40.76 -26.58
N ALA A 17 -6.88 40.10 -26.27
CA ALA A 17 -7.92 40.62 -25.38
C ALA A 17 -7.44 40.85 -23.93
N GLU A 18 -6.32 40.25 -23.51
CA GLU A 18 -5.69 40.51 -22.21
C GLU A 18 -4.72 41.69 -22.30
N VAL A 19 -4.13 41.92 -23.48
CA VAL A 19 -3.28 43.08 -23.76
C VAL A 19 -4.11 44.37 -23.84
N ASP A 20 -5.28 44.28 -24.48
CA ASP A 20 -6.18 45.43 -24.72
C ASP A 20 -7.09 45.72 -23.51
N GLY A 21 -7.10 44.85 -22.50
CA GLY A 21 -7.95 44.98 -21.31
C GLY A 21 -7.28 45.79 -20.19
N ASP A 22 -8.12 46.39 -19.33
CA ASP A 22 -7.63 47.13 -18.16
C ASP A 22 -6.91 46.26 -17.14
N MET A 23 -5.86 46.83 -16.50
CA MET A 23 -5.13 46.14 -15.42
C MET A 23 -6.06 45.76 -14.27
N GLY A 24 -6.19 44.46 -14.03
CA GLY A 24 -7.07 43.90 -12.99
C GLY A 24 -8.37 43.27 -13.51
N SER A 25 -8.67 43.37 -14.79
CA SER A 25 -9.79 42.64 -15.40
C SER A 25 -9.53 41.12 -15.42
N SER A 26 -10.56 40.34 -15.07
CA SER A 26 -10.44 38.86 -14.97
C SER A 26 -10.62 38.21 -16.34
N HIS A 27 -9.54 37.69 -16.93
CA HIS A 27 -9.54 36.98 -18.23
C HIS A 27 -9.44 35.46 -18.07
N ILE A 28 -10.28 34.87 -17.22
CA ILE A 28 -10.22 33.44 -16.89
C ILE A 28 -10.42 32.56 -18.15
N GLY A 29 -9.44 31.72 -18.46
CA GLY A 29 -9.52 30.72 -19.50
C GLY A 29 -9.18 31.19 -20.93
N LEU A 30 -8.83 32.46 -21.17
CA LEU A 30 -8.47 32.98 -22.49
C LEU A 30 -7.26 32.23 -23.07
N THR A 31 -6.19 32.08 -22.31
CA THR A 31 -4.98 31.33 -22.75
C THR A 31 -5.32 29.88 -23.12
N ALA A 32 -6.24 29.21 -22.41
CA ALA A 32 -6.66 27.85 -22.75
C ALA A 32 -7.45 27.79 -24.06
N ARG A 33 -8.30 28.80 -24.33
CA ARG A 33 -9.02 28.94 -25.61
C ARG A 33 -8.05 29.23 -26.76
N LEU A 34 -7.12 30.15 -26.56
CA LEU A 34 -6.06 30.48 -27.53
C LEU A 34 -5.27 29.23 -27.91
N MET A 35 -4.80 28.46 -26.93
CA MET A 35 -4.03 27.25 -27.19
C MET A 35 -4.86 26.16 -27.89
N SER A 36 -6.14 26.06 -27.59
CA SER A 36 -7.05 25.13 -28.28
C SER A 36 -7.23 25.49 -29.75
N GLN A 37 -7.34 26.78 -30.07
CA GLN A 37 -7.43 27.28 -31.44
C GLN A 37 -6.09 27.13 -32.18
N ALA A 38 -4.98 27.50 -31.55
CA ALA A 38 -3.63 27.37 -32.08
C ALA A 38 -3.32 25.93 -32.47
N CYS A 39 -3.51 24.97 -31.59
CA CYS A 39 -3.30 23.56 -31.86
C CYS A 39 -4.10 23.06 -33.08
N ARG A 40 -5.36 23.46 -33.22
CA ARG A 40 -6.20 23.09 -34.37
C ARG A 40 -5.68 23.64 -35.67
N LYS A 41 -5.22 24.90 -35.70
CA LYS A 41 -4.71 25.57 -36.93
C LYS A 41 -3.32 25.10 -37.30
N ILE A 42 -2.43 24.89 -36.33
CA ILE A 42 -1.01 24.58 -36.56
C ILE A 42 -0.81 23.10 -36.90
N THR A 43 -1.57 22.17 -36.34
CA THR A 43 -1.34 20.73 -36.55
C THR A 43 -1.36 20.31 -38.04
N PRO A 44 -2.32 20.73 -38.88
CA PRO A 44 -2.27 20.39 -40.31
C PRO A 44 -1.02 20.95 -41.02
N ILE A 45 -0.68 22.20 -40.73
CA ILE A 45 0.50 22.89 -41.35
C ILE A 45 1.79 22.16 -40.98
N LEU A 46 1.95 21.73 -39.74
CA LEU A 46 3.12 20.96 -39.30
C LEU A 46 3.22 19.62 -40.02
N ALA A 47 2.09 18.96 -40.25
CA ALA A 47 2.04 17.69 -40.98
C ALA A 47 2.45 17.89 -42.47
N GLU A 48 1.93 18.90 -43.15
CA GLU A 48 2.27 19.21 -44.56
C GLU A 48 3.75 19.61 -44.73
N THR A 49 4.30 20.35 -43.77
CA THR A 49 5.68 20.85 -43.84
C THR A 49 6.70 19.89 -43.26
N ASN A 50 6.29 18.76 -42.66
CA ASN A 50 7.15 17.86 -41.87
C ASN A 50 8.01 18.63 -40.86
N THR A 51 7.39 19.56 -40.14
CA THR A 51 8.04 20.40 -39.11
C THR A 51 7.68 19.87 -37.72
N SER A 52 8.68 19.69 -36.87
CA SER A 52 8.48 19.37 -35.45
C SER A 52 8.29 20.64 -34.62
N LEU A 53 7.25 20.71 -33.81
CA LEU A 53 7.02 21.83 -32.90
C LEU A 53 7.19 21.39 -31.46
N ILE A 54 8.11 22.03 -30.76
CA ILE A 54 8.39 21.79 -29.33
C ILE A 54 7.77 22.94 -28.51
N TRP A 55 6.84 22.58 -27.63
CA TRP A 55 6.22 23.51 -26.70
C TRP A 55 6.90 23.37 -25.34
N ILE A 56 7.63 24.38 -24.90
CA ILE A 56 8.13 24.48 -23.53
C ILE A 56 7.02 25.03 -22.66
N ASN A 57 6.69 24.34 -21.58
CA ASN A 57 5.65 24.73 -20.65
C ASN A 57 6.15 24.68 -19.21
N GLN A 58 5.61 25.55 -18.36
CA GLN A 58 5.90 25.57 -16.95
C GLN A 58 4.81 24.85 -16.17
N LEU A 59 5.21 24.07 -15.19
CA LEU A 59 4.29 23.57 -14.19
C LEU A 59 3.91 24.73 -13.26
N ARG A 60 2.63 25.03 -13.19
CA ARG A 60 2.08 26.04 -12.29
C ARG A 60 1.05 25.38 -11.38
N MET A 61 0.96 25.89 -10.17
CA MET A 61 -0.22 25.67 -9.36
C MET A 61 -1.41 26.31 -10.08
N LYS A 62 -2.53 25.61 -10.16
CA LYS A 62 -3.75 26.14 -10.78
C LYS A 62 -4.28 27.29 -9.91
N ILE A 63 -3.95 28.54 -10.26
CA ILE A 63 -4.48 29.72 -9.61
C ILE A 63 -6.00 29.72 -9.79
N GLY A 64 -6.76 29.84 -8.71
CA GLY A 64 -8.22 29.89 -8.72
C GLY A 64 -8.94 28.53 -8.62
N VAL A 65 -8.25 27.40 -8.70
CA VAL A 65 -8.79 26.13 -8.20
C VAL A 65 -8.15 25.89 -6.85
N MET A 66 -8.83 26.29 -5.81
CA MET A 66 -8.48 25.93 -4.45
C MET A 66 -8.74 24.41 -4.33
N PHE A 67 -7.68 23.63 -4.56
CA PHE A 67 -7.71 22.24 -4.13
C PHE A 67 -7.87 22.27 -2.62
N GLY A 68 -8.82 21.49 -2.13
CA GLY A 68 -9.09 21.40 -0.73
C GLY A 68 -7.82 21.10 0.04
N CYS A 69 -7.63 21.82 1.11
CA CYS A 69 -6.46 21.72 1.97
C CYS A 69 -6.88 21.22 3.34
N PHE A 70 -5.91 20.90 4.16
CA PHE A 70 -6.15 20.47 5.52
C PHE A 70 -6.01 21.64 6.50
N HIS A 71 -6.73 21.52 7.60
CA HIS A 71 -6.51 22.38 8.76
C HIS A 71 -5.14 22.09 9.39
N TYR A 72 -4.54 23.08 10.03
CA TYR A 72 -3.23 22.98 10.71
C TYR A 72 -3.03 21.70 11.53
N ASN A 73 -4.06 21.26 12.25
CA ASN A 73 -4.00 20.13 13.17
C ASN A 73 -4.16 18.76 12.51
N ALA A 74 -4.44 18.67 11.22
CA ALA A 74 -4.50 17.40 10.50
C ALA A 74 -3.15 16.68 10.60
N ARG A 75 -3.15 15.37 10.84
CA ARG A 75 -1.95 14.60 11.16
C ARG A 75 -1.51 13.75 9.99
N VAL A 76 -0.29 14.00 9.51
CA VAL A 76 0.34 13.26 8.41
C VAL A 76 1.13 12.09 8.97
N LEU A 77 1.00 10.90 8.38
CA LEU A 77 1.77 9.70 8.73
C LEU A 77 3.18 9.79 8.16
N LEU A 78 4.18 9.69 9.01
CA LEU A 78 5.61 9.75 8.67
C LEU A 78 6.21 8.35 8.46
N GLU A 79 7.40 8.29 7.83
CA GLU A 79 8.18 7.06 7.57
C GLU A 79 8.41 6.21 8.82
N ASN A 80 8.64 6.84 9.97
CA ASN A 80 8.90 6.16 11.25
C ASN A 80 7.64 5.65 11.96
N GLY A 81 6.46 5.72 11.31
CA GLY A 81 5.17 5.29 11.87
C GLY A 81 4.52 6.29 12.83
N THR A 82 5.19 7.42 13.15
CA THR A 82 4.57 8.49 13.95
C THR A 82 3.77 9.45 13.08
N THR A 83 3.03 10.35 13.70
CA THR A 83 2.29 11.39 12.97
C THR A 83 2.70 12.79 13.42
N GLU A 84 2.76 13.74 12.47
CA GLU A 84 3.01 15.16 12.77
C GLU A 84 1.91 16.04 12.15
N LYS A 85 1.66 17.21 12.73
CA LYS A 85 0.69 18.19 12.23
C LYS A 85 1.13 18.76 10.89
N ILE A 86 0.24 18.75 9.90
CA ILE A 86 0.56 19.26 8.56
C ILE A 86 0.99 20.72 8.56
N GLY A 87 0.34 21.54 9.38
CA GLY A 87 0.71 22.95 9.51
C GLY A 87 2.12 23.17 10.09
N LYS A 88 2.58 22.28 10.98
CA LYS A 88 3.97 22.31 11.47
C LYS A 88 4.95 21.87 10.38
N ILE A 89 4.65 20.79 9.68
CA ILE A 89 5.47 20.29 8.55
C ILE A 89 5.67 21.41 7.52
N VAL A 90 4.59 22.10 7.13
CA VAL A 90 4.62 23.15 6.10
C VAL A 90 5.33 24.39 6.57
N ASN A 91 4.97 24.93 7.76
CA ASN A 91 5.52 26.20 8.24
C ASN A 91 7.02 26.12 8.56
N GLN A 92 7.49 24.96 9.04
CA GLN A 92 8.89 24.72 9.36
C GLN A 92 9.66 24.03 8.23
N LYS A 93 9.00 23.70 7.11
CA LYS A 93 9.56 22.94 5.97
C LYS A 93 10.35 21.71 6.43
N LEU A 94 9.75 20.92 7.33
CA LEU A 94 10.41 19.76 7.94
C LEU A 94 10.89 18.77 6.86
N PRO A 95 12.16 18.37 6.86
CA PRO A 95 12.74 17.46 5.87
C PRO A 95 12.40 15.99 6.18
N VAL A 96 11.11 15.69 6.32
CA VAL A 96 10.60 14.37 6.66
C VAL A 96 10.06 13.67 5.43
N LYS A 97 10.05 12.34 5.45
CA LYS A 97 9.31 11.53 4.47
C LYS A 97 7.95 11.16 5.03
N VAL A 98 6.96 11.18 4.16
CA VAL A 98 5.58 10.81 4.48
C VAL A 98 5.21 9.47 3.84
N MET A 99 4.30 8.73 4.46
CA MET A 99 3.83 7.48 3.89
C MET A 99 2.84 7.75 2.75
N SER A 100 3.09 7.11 1.63
CA SER A 100 2.36 7.21 0.37
C SER A 100 2.00 5.82 -0.13
N TYR A 101 0.86 5.68 -0.79
CA TYR A 101 0.46 4.42 -1.42
C TYR A 101 1.02 4.33 -2.84
N ASP A 102 1.70 3.23 -3.13
CA ASP A 102 2.18 2.90 -4.46
C ASP A 102 1.25 1.87 -5.13
N PRO A 103 0.49 2.27 -6.17
CA PRO A 103 -0.44 1.37 -6.86
C PRO A 103 0.25 0.20 -7.57
N LYS A 104 1.52 0.34 -7.94
CA LYS A 104 2.26 -0.70 -8.68
C LYS A 104 2.64 -1.86 -7.78
N THR A 105 3.04 -1.56 -6.55
CA THR A 105 3.44 -2.58 -5.58
C THR A 105 2.33 -2.94 -4.61
N ASN A 106 1.21 -2.22 -4.63
CA ASN A 106 0.09 -2.33 -3.68
C ASN A 106 0.56 -2.19 -2.22
N ARG A 107 1.52 -1.29 -1.95
CA ARG A 107 2.12 -1.08 -0.63
C ARG A 107 2.18 0.38 -0.25
N LEU A 108 2.24 0.62 1.05
CA LEU A 108 2.61 1.93 1.59
C LEU A 108 4.13 2.05 1.61
N VAL A 109 4.63 3.13 1.03
CA VAL A 109 6.07 3.40 0.87
C VAL A 109 6.40 4.82 1.34
N PRO A 110 7.57 5.06 1.95
CA PRO A 110 7.98 6.41 2.31
C PRO A 110 8.37 7.22 1.07
N LYS A 111 7.88 8.45 0.97
CA LYS A 111 8.16 9.39 -0.11
C LYS A 111 8.58 10.76 0.43
N LYS A 112 9.44 11.45 -0.31
CA LYS A 112 9.87 12.81 0.03
C LYS A 112 8.77 13.82 -0.25
N ILE A 113 8.72 14.85 0.57
CA ILE A 113 7.93 16.05 0.30
C ILE A 113 8.75 16.92 -0.65
N ILE A 114 8.18 17.24 -1.82
CA ILE A 114 8.83 18.07 -2.83
C ILE A 114 8.38 19.53 -2.76
N ASN A 115 7.14 19.79 -2.29
CA ASN A 115 6.66 21.16 -2.04
C ASN A 115 5.76 21.22 -0.79
N TYR A 116 5.77 22.40 -0.16
CA TYR A 116 5.02 22.73 1.05
C TYR A 116 4.09 23.90 0.75
N PHE A 117 2.79 23.74 0.99
CA PHE A 117 1.80 24.74 0.61
C PHE A 117 1.07 25.30 1.82
N ASN A 118 1.09 26.62 1.95
CA ASN A 118 0.17 27.40 2.76
C ASN A 118 -0.72 28.20 1.79
N ASN A 119 -1.94 27.73 1.58
CA ASN A 119 -2.87 28.23 0.57
C ASN A 119 -3.80 29.32 1.10
N GLY A 120 -3.33 30.08 2.08
CA GLY A 120 -4.06 31.20 2.66
C GLY A 120 -5.20 30.76 3.60
N LYS A 121 -6.11 31.69 3.88
CA LYS A 121 -7.24 31.46 4.80
C LYS A 121 -8.35 30.66 4.15
N ALA A 122 -8.99 29.75 4.90
CA ALA A 122 -10.23 29.09 4.54
C ALA A 122 -11.42 29.84 5.13
N ASN A 123 -12.56 29.78 4.45
CA ASN A 123 -13.83 30.25 5.01
C ASN A 123 -14.39 29.22 6.01
N LYS A 124 -14.18 27.92 5.72
CA LYS A 124 -14.67 26.83 6.55
C LYS A 124 -13.88 25.54 6.30
N PHE A 125 -13.97 24.63 7.27
CA PHE A 125 -13.50 23.24 7.15
C PHE A 125 -14.64 22.29 7.50
N PHE A 126 -14.62 21.12 6.85
CA PHE A 126 -15.45 20.00 7.23
C PHE A 126 -14.67 19.05 8.13
N GLN A 127 -15.37 18.43 9.05
CA GLN A 127 -14.87 17.28 9.78
C GLN A 127 -15.42 16.04 9.08
N LEU A 128 -14.56 15.31 8.36
CA LEU A 128 -14.89 14.00 7.83
C LEU A 128 -14.58 12.95 8.89
N VAL A 129 -15.61 12.24 9.34
CA VAL A 129 -15.47 11.17 10.34
C VAL A 129 -15.48 9.84 9.60
N VAL A 130 -14.37 9.12 9.67
CA VAL A 130 -14.19 7.83 9.00
C VAL A 130 -14.03 6.74 10.05
N ARG A 131 -14.67 5.59 9.85
CA ARG A 131 -14.47 4.42 10.71
C ARG A 131 -13.10 3.81 10.43
N ASN A 132 -12.40 3.43 11.49
CA ASN A 132 -11.29 2.51 11.37
C ASN A 132 -11.85 1.09 11.54
N PRO A 133 -11.87 0.26 10.48
CA PRO A 133 -12.50 -1.05 10.54
C PRO A 133 -11.74 -2.03 11.45
N HIS A 134 -10.44 -1.83 11.65
CA HIS A 134 -9.59 -2.80 12.36
C HIS A 134 -9.52 -2.58 13.87
N ASP A 135 -9.84 -1.40 14.39
CA ASP A 135 -9.86 -1.12 15.82
C ASP A 135 -11.19 -0.54 16.31
N GLY A 136 -12.16 -0.42 15.39
CA GLY A 136 -13.47 0.16 15.67
C GLY A 136 -13.44 1.65 16.00
N GLY A 137 -12.26 2.27 15.97
CA GLY A 137 -12.05 3.67 16.25
C GLY A 137 -12.63 4.59 15.16
N LYS A 138 -12.60 5.89 15.45
CA LYS A 138 -12.97 6.94 14.51
C LYS A 138 -11.74 7.76 14.17
N SER A 139 -11.54 8.05 12.91
CA SER A 139 -10.58 9.05 12.43
C SER A 139 -11.33 10.32 12.06
N ASN A 140 -10.85 11.44 12.55
CA ASN A 140 -11.47 12.75 12.35
C ASN A 140 -10.55 13.60 11.49
N LEU A 141 -10.87 13.70 10.20
CA LEU A 141 -10.08 14.43 9.22
C LEU A 141 -10.64 15.85 9.02
N PRO A 142 -9.96 16.90 9.49
CA PRO A 142 -10.37 18.28 9.22
C PRO A 142 -9.89 18.71 7.83
N ILE A 143 -10.82 18.76 6.88
CA ILE A 143 -10.56 18.87 5.45
C ILE A 143 -11.39 19.99 4.80
N GLY A 144 -10.82 20.64 3.79
CA GLY A 144 -11.57 21.55 2.90
C GLY A 144 -12.48 20.78 1.95
N ASP A 145 -13.55 21.42 1.53
CA ASP A 145 -14.61 20.87 0.68
C ASP A 145 -14.12 20.34 -0.68
N ASP A 146 -13.17 21.03 -1.28
CA ASP A 146 -12.64 20.69 -2.61
C ASP A 146 -11.49 19.66 -2.59
N HIS A 147 -11.04 19.20 -1.43
CA HIS A 147 -9.94 18.25 -1.36
C HIS A 147 -10.33 16.89 -1.93
N VAL A 148 -9.41 16.30 -2.70
CA VAL A 148 -9.63 15.01 -3.35
C VAL A 148 -9.20 13.87 -2.44
N ILE A 149 -10.12 12.94 -2.20
CA ILE A 149 -9.90 11.71 -1.44
C ILE A 149 -9.87 10.53 -2.42
N LEU A 150 -8.93 9.64 -2.23
CA LEU A 150 -8.84 8.41 -2.99
C LEU A 150 -9.81 7.38 -2.40
N THR A 151 -10.70 6.88 -3.24
CA THR A 151 -11.73 5.91 -2.87
C THR A 151 -11.62 4.66 -3.75
N PRO A 152 -12.23 3.52 -3.36
CA PRO A 152 -12.31 2.34 -4.24
C PRO A 152 -12.97 2.61 -5.60
N ASN A 153 -13.82 3.63 -5.67
CA ASN A 153 -14.52 4.05 -6.89
C ASN A 153 -13.80 5.20 -7.64
N GLY A 154 -12.51 5.43 -7.34
CA GLY A 154 -11.71 6.51 -7.93
C GLY A 154 -11.63 7.76 -7.06
N GLU A 155 -11.17 8.85 -7.65
CA GLU A 155 -10.97 10.14 -6.98
C GLU A 155 -12.31 10.86 -6.75
N ARG A 156 -12.57 11.29 -5.51
CA ARG A 156 -13.76 12.05 -5.16
C ARG A 156 -13.42 13.27 -4.30
N LYS A 157 -14.10 14.39 -4.53
CA LYS A 157 -13.99 15.56 -3.66
C LYS A 157 -14.64 15.28 -2.30
N ALA A 158 -14.05 15.81 -1.23
CA ALA A 158 -14.59 15.68 0.13
C ALA A 158 -16.04 16.20 0.23
N SER A 159 -16.38 17.26 -0.53
CA SER A 159 -17.75 17.80 -0.60
C SER A 159 -18.78 16.78 -1.09
N THR A 160 -18.39 15.87 -1.99
CA THR A 160 -19.29 14.86 -2.59
C THR A 160 -19.40 13.57 -1.79
N LEU A 161 -18.67 13.43 -0.71
CA LEU A 161 -18.76 12.26 0.15
C LEU A 161 -19.92 12.37 1.12
N HIS A 162 -20.63 11.26 1.31
CA HIS A 162 -21.76 11.11 2.22
C HIS A 162 -21.54 9.95 3.19
N LYS A 163 -22.35 9.88 4.22
CA LYS A 163 -22.38 8.75 5.14
C LYS A 163 -22.59 7.43 4.38
N GLY A 164 -21.72 6.45 4.64
CA GLY A 164 -21.74 5.15 3.96
C GLY A 164 -20.81 5.04 2.75
N ASP A 165 -20.31 6.16 2.20
CA ASP A 165 -19.35 6.11 1.10
C ASP A 165 -18.02 5.46 1.53
N SER A 166 -17.45 4.63 0.65
CA SER A 166 -16.16 3.97 0.89
C SER A 166 -14.98 4.91 0.67
N VAL A 167 -13.98 4.77 1.53
CA VAL A 167 -12.69 5.48 1.47
C VAL A 167 -11.57 4.53 1.86
N TYR A 168 -10.34 4.82 1.44
CA TYR A 168 -9.17 4.07 1.91
C TYR A 168 -8.61 4.67 3.20
N VAL A 169 -8.31 3.78 4.16
CA VAL A 169 -7.60 4.12 5.39
C VAL A 169 -6.44 3.15 5.60
N TYR A 170 -5.41 3.56 6.34
CA TYR A 170 -4.36 2.60 6.73
C TYR A 170 -4.64 1.97 8.10
N SER A 171 -4.18 0.75 8.26
CA SER A 171 -4.14 0.06 9.54
C SER A 171 -2.83 -0.70 9.73
N THR A 172 -2.38 -0.75 10.98
CA THR A 172 -1.31 -1.63 11.45
C THR A 172 -1.85 -2.85 12.18
N LYS A 173 -3.20 -2.97 12.26
CA LYS A 173 -3.90 -4.05 12.95
C LYS A 173 -4.68 -4.86 11.92
N TYR A 174 -4.12 -5.93 11.46
CA TYR A 174 -4.74 -6.89 10.55
C TYR A 174 -4.38 -8.31 10.98
N LEU A 175 -5.26 -9.26 10.64
CA LEU A 175 -5.03 -10.67 10.90
C LEU A 175 -4.05 -11.26 9.89
N SER A 176 -3.05 -11.98 10.36
CA SER A 176 -2.27 -12.83 9.47
C SER A 176 -3.08 -14.06 9.06
N PRO A 177 -2.77 -14.71 7.92
CA PRO A 177 -3.46 -15.96 7.54
C PRO A 177 -3.49 -17.01 8.65
N ALA A 178 -2.39 -17.15 9.40
CA ALA A 178 -2.31 -18.09 10.51
C ALA A 178 -3.19 -17.68 11.71
N GLN A 179 -3.40 -16.39 11.93
CA GLN A 179 -4.37 -15.89 12.94
C GLN A 179 -5.82 -16.09 12.47
N GLU A 180 -6.11 -15.92 11.18
CA GLU A 180 -7.44 -16.26 10.63
C GLU A 180 -7.76 -17.74 10.77
N GLU A 181 -6.79 -18.63 10.50
CA GLU A 181 -6.92 -20.08 10.71
C GLU A 181 -7.19 -20.42 12.17
N LEU A 182 -6.48 -19.78 13.12
CA LEU A 182 -6.70 -19.97 14.56
C LEU A 182 -8.10 -19.52 14.96
N LEU A 183 -8.52 -18.33 14.51
CA LEU A 183 -9.86 -17.78 14.78
C LEU A 183 -10.97 -18.65 14.19
N LEU A 184 -10.77 -19.19 12.97
CA LEU A 184 -11.73 -20.11 12.36
C LEU A 184 -11.87 -21.39 13.19
N GLY A 185 -10.76 -22.02 13.56
CA GLY A 185 -10.77 -23.22 14.39
C GLY A 185 -11.46 -22.99 15.74
N SER A 186 -11.11 -21.89 16.42
CA SER A 186 -11.76 -21.49 17.69
C SER A 186 -13.24 -21.16 17.51
N TYR A 187 -13.63 -20.51 16.42
CA TYR A 187 -15.05 -20.19 16.17
C TYR A 187 -15.89 -21.40 15.80
N LEU A 188 -15.31 -22.40 15.18
CA LEU A 188 -15.98 -23.71 14.99
C LEU A 188 -16.17 -24.43 16.33
N GLY A 189 -15.21 -24.30 17.25
CA GLY A 189 -15.23 -24.83 18.61
C GLY A 189 -15.85 -23.88 19.65
N ASP A 190 -15.09 -23.57 20.71
CA ASP A 190 -15.53 -22.87 21.91
C ASP A 190 -15.66 -21.33 21.75
N GLY A 191 -15.06 -20.76 20.69
CA GLY A 191 -15.06 -19.33 20.44
C GLY A 191 -16.43 -18.76 20.06
N SER A 192 -16.67 -17.51 20.42
CA SER A 192 -17.90 -16.78 20.08
C SER A 192 -17.57 -15.41 19.46
N ILE A 193 -18.42 -14.95 18.53
CA ILE A 193 -18.29 -13.62 17.93
C ILE A 193 -19.60 -12.86 18.08
N LYS A 194 -19.51 -11.67 18.68
CA LYS A 194 -20.63 -10.72 18.72
C LYS A 194 -20.49 -9.76 17.55
N PHE A 195 -21.41 -9.82 16.60
CA PHE A 195 -21.44 -8.90 15.47
C PHE A 195 -22.26 -7.65 15.79
N LYS A 196 -21.75 -6.51 15.34
CA LYS A 196 -22.41 -5.21 15.40
C LYS A 196 -22.16 -4.46 14.10
N GLU A 197 -23.21 -4.17 13.32
CA GLU A 197 -23.10 -3.52 12.00
C GLU A 197 -22.10 -4.23 11.08
N LEU A 198 -20.96 -3.59 10.79
CA LEU A 198 -19.89 -4.08 9.93
C LEU A 198 -18.63 -4.49 10.71
N THR A 199 -18.78 -4.86 11.98
CA THR A 199 -17.66 -5.30 12.82
C THR A 199 -18.06 -6.50 13.67
N GLY A 200 -17.08 -7.31 14.05
CA GLY A 200 -17.22 -8.40 14.99
C GLY A 200 -16.25 -8.26 16.17
N ARG A 201 -16.62 -8.78 17.33
CA ARG A 201 -15.76 -8.93 18.50
C ARG A 201 -15.69 -10.41 18.84
N PHE A 202 -14.52 -10.98 18.78
CA PHE A 202 -14.26 -12.35 19.20
C PHE A 202 -14.10 -12.42 20.71
N ARG A 203 -14.67 -13.45 21.34
CA ARG A 203 -14.50 -13.75 22.76
C ARG A 203 -14.36 -15.25 22.96
N GLU A 204 -13.49 -15.61 23.88
CA GLU A 204 -13.28 -16.99 24.27
C GLU A 204 -13.05 -17.10 25.77
N THR A 205 -13.54 -18.23 26.38
CA THR A 205 -13.37 -18.58 27.77
C THR A 205 -13.30 -20.09 27.85
N HIS A 206 -12.34 -20.62 28.57
CA HIS A 206 -12.19 -22.06 28.80
C HIS A 206 -12.32 -22.43 30.26
N SER A 207 -12.44 -23.74 30.53
CA SER A 207 -12.42 -24.28 31.91
C SER A 207 -11.08 -23.96 32.59
N ILE A 208 -11.05 -23.98 33.93
CA ILE A 208 -9.83 -23.74 34.71
C ILE A 208 -8.68 -24.64 34.25
N LYS A 209 -8.94 -25.90 33.92
CA LYS A 209 -7.95 -26.86 33.43
C LYS A 209 -7.32 -26.48 32.08
N GLN A 210 -7.96 -25.59 31.34
CA GLN A 210 -7.53 -25.13 30.02
C GLN A 210 -7.10 -23.64 30.03
N ASN A 211 -6.91 -23.03 31.23
CA ASN A 211 -6.48 -21.64 31.32
C ASN A 211 -5.17 -21.38 30.54
N GLU A 212 -4.19 -22.29 30.60
CA GLU A 212 -2.94 -22.18 29.89
C GLU A 212 -3.16 -22.15 28.36
N TYR A 213 -4.06 -23.00 27.86
CA TYR A 213 -4.45 -23.03 26.46
C TYR A 213 -5.13 -21.74 26.01
N CYS A 214 -6.06 -21.23 26.82
CA CYS A 214 -6.73 -19.96 26.55
C CYS A 214 -5.74 -18.78 26.53
N GLN A 215 -4.79 -18.76 27.48
CA GLN A 215 -3.71 -17.75 27.50
C GLN A 215 -2.78 -17.88 26.30
N TRP A 216 -2.49 -19.12 25.84
CA TRP A 216 -1.71 -19.34 24.63
C TRP A 216 -2.44 -18.75 23.41
N LYS A 217 -3.72 -19.00 23.20
CA LYS A 217 -4.52 -18.39 22.12
C LYS A 217 -4.49 -16.85 22.20
N LYS A 218 -4.63 -16.28 23.40
CA LYS A 218 -4.54 -14.84 23.60
C LYS A 218 -3.20 -14.29 23.10
N ARG A 219 -2.08 -14.95 23.44
CA ARG A 219 -0.74 -14.52 22.95
C ARG A 219 -0.63 -14.56 21.42
N GLN A 220 -1.23 -15.57 20.75
CA GLN A 220 -1.25 -15.66 19.30
C GLN A 220 -2.04 -14.53 18.63
N LEU A 221 -2.96 -13.90 19.34
CA LEU A 221 -3.85 -12.83 18.88
C LEU A 221 -3.54 -11.47 19.54
N GLU A 222 -2.38 -11.28 20.17
CA GLU A 222 -2.07 -10.16 21.07
C GLU A 222 -2.38 -8.79 20.47
N ASN A 223 -2.06 -8.57 19.20
CA ASN A 223 -2.32 -7.32 18.45
C ASN A 223 -3.84 -7.02 18.26
N PHE A 224 -4.71 -8.00 18.51
CA PHE A 224 -6.18 -7.87 18.39
C PHE A 224 -6.90 -7.84 19.75
N ILE A 225 -6.21 -8.07 20.86
CA ILE A 225 -6.83 -8.18 22.17
C ILE A 225 -7.17 -6.79 22.73
N ALA A 226 -8.44 -6.61 23.11
CA ALA A 226 -8.92 -5.42 23.79
C ALA A 226 -8.84 -5.59 25.32
N SER A 227 -9.22 -6.77 25.83
CA SER A 227 -9.23 -7.07 27.26
C SER A 227 -9.12 -8.57 27.53
N SER A 228 -8.61 -8.91 28.70
CA SER A 228 -8.52 -10.28 29.20
C SER A 228 -8.47 -10.29 30.73
N GLY A 229 -8.81 -11.40 31.34
CA GLY A 229 -8.78 -11.53 32.78
C GLY A 229 -9.32 -12.87 33.25
N PHE A 230 -9.49 -13.00 34.59
CA PHE A 230 -10.14 -14.14 35.21
C PHE A 230 -11.55 -13.74 35.62
N ASN A 231 -12.53 -14.61 35.40
CA ASN A 231 -13.87 -14.43 35.92
C ASN A 231 -13.97 -14.91 37.40
N ALA A 232 -15.11 -14.69 38.03
CA ALA A 232 -15.36 -15.10 39.41
C ALA A 232 -15.22 -16.63 39.68
N LYS A 233 -15.27 -17.44 38.59
CA LYS A 233 -15.07 -18.89 38.65
C LYS A 233 -13.62 -19.32 38.44
N GLY A 234 -12.66 -18.36 38.35
CA GLY A 234 -11.24 -18.65 38.09
C GLY A 234 -10.93 -19.07 36.66
N GLN A 235 -11.86 -18.90 35.73
CA GLN A 235 -11.65 -19.20 34.29
C GLN A 235 -11.04 -18.01 33.59
N PHE A 236 -9.99 -18.24 32.79
CA PHE A 236 -9.38 -17.20 31.97
C PHE A 236 -10.24 -16.94 30.74
N TRP A 237 -10.43 -15.67 30.43
CA TRP A 237 -11.10 -15.20 29.21
C TRP A 237 -10.33 -14.08 28.54
N PHE A 238 -10.56 -13.91 27.23
CA PHE A 238 -10.09 -12.76 26.47
C PHE A 238 -11.10 -12.35 25.40
N GLU A 239 -11.04 -11.10 25.00
CA GLU A 239 -11.84 -10.58 23.89
C GLU A 239 -11.04 -9.63 23.01
N SER A 240 -11.36 -9.65 21.71
CA SER A 240 -10.76 -8.77 20.73
C SER A 240 -11.40 -7.38 20.72
N PHE A 241 -10.75 -6.43 20.00
CA PHE A 241 -11.47 -5.24 19.57
C PHE A 241 -12.64 -5.62 18.66
N TYR A 242 -13.58 -4.68 18.46
CA TYR A 242 -14.51 -4.78 17.35
C TYR A 242 -13.77 -4.50 16.06
N THR A 243 -13.75 -5.43 15.12
CA THR A 243 -12.99 -5.34 13.87
C THR A 243 -13.81 -5.88 12.69
N SER A 244 -13.62 -5.28 11.50
CA SER A 244 -14.19 -5.79 10.25
C SER A 244 -13.50 -7.07 9.77
N GLU A 245 -12.28 -7.34 10.26
CA GLU A 245 -11.51 -8.56 9.97
C GLU A 245 -12.26 -9.86 10.30
N LEU A 246 -13.27 -9.78 11.17
CA LEU A 246 -14.11 -10.93 11.54
C LEU A 246 -15.40 -11.05 10.73
N MET A 247 -15.68 -10.12 9.81
CA MET A 247 -16.96 -10.10 9.08
C MET A 247 -17.16 -11.28 8.14
N TRP A 248 -16.09 -11.88 7.65
CA TRP A 248 -16.16 -13.09 6.83
C TRP A 248 -16.70 -14.32 7.59
N LEU A 249 -16.66 -14.26 8.94
CA LEU A 249 -17.24 -15.27 9.83
C LEU A 249 -18.73 -14.99 10.16
N LYS A 250 -19.30 -13.88 9.69
CA LYS A 250 -20.70 -13.53 9.94
C LYS A 250 -21.63 -14.56 9.29
N ASN A 251 -22.72 -14.90 9.99
CA ASN A 251 -23.72 -15.85 9.56
C ASN A 251 -23.28 -17.34 9.49
N ILE A 252 -22.08 -17.68 9.95
CA ILE A 252 -21.68 -19.09 10.08
C ILE A 252 -22.50 -19.78 11.16
N LYS A 253 -22.54 -19.20 12.36
CA LYS A 253 -23.38 -19.65 13.49
C LYS A 253 -24.70 -18.87 13.46
N SER A 254 -25.78 -19.52 13.02
CA SER A 254 -27.12 -18.91 12.95
C SER A 254 -28.18 -19.89 13.43
N LYS A 255 -29.11 -19.44 14.26
CA LYS A 255 -30.22 -20.24 14.79
C LYS A 255 -29.80 -21.59 15.40
N GLY A 256 -28.65 -21.63 16.08
CA GLY A 256 -28.12 -22.87 16.69
C GLY A 256 -27.48 -23.85 15.70
N LEU A 257 -27.33 -23.48 14.43
CA LEU A 257 -26.65 -24.27 13.41
C LEU A 257 -25.40 -23.54 12.88
N ILE A 258 -24.41 -24.33 12.45
CA ILE A 258 -23.23 -23.85 11.74
C ILE A 258 -23.42 -24.10 10.24
N ASN A 259 -23.32 -23.02 9.42
CA ASN A 259 -23.41 -23.11 7.96
C ASN A 259 -22.06 -22.75 7.33
N LEU A 260 -21.45 -23.70 6.64
CA LEU A 260 -20.15 -23.51 6.01
C LEU A 260 -20.33 -22.99 4.57
N ASN A 261 -19.85 -21.79 4.33
CA ASN A 261 -19.79 -21.21 2.99
C ASN A 261 -18.45 -21.54 2.28
N PRO A 262 -18.32 -21.36 0.95
CA PRO A 262 -17.09 -21.69 0.21
C PRO A 262 -15.83 -21.00 0.75
N LYS A 263 -15.93 -19.75 1.23
CA LYS A 263 -14.80 -19.00 1.79
C LYS A 263 -14.30 -19.65 3.10
N ILE A 264 -15.21 -20.11 3.94
CA ILE A 264 -14.86 -20.83 5.17
C ILE A 264 -14.17 -22.16 4.85
N LEU A 265 -14.73 -22.90 3.88
CA LEU A 265 -14.17 -24.19 3.47
C LEU A 265 -12.76 -24.03 2.86
N SER A 266 -12.51 -22.96 2.10
CA SER A 266 -11.17 -22.68 1.56
C SER A 266 -10.13 -22.30 2.62
N ASN A 267 -10.57 -21.73 3.75
CA ASN A 267 -9.70 -21.32 4.87
C ASN A 267 -9.56 -22.42 5.95
N LEU A 268 -10.22 -23.56 5.80
CA LEU A 268 -10.11 -24.68 6.73
C LEU A 268 -8.79 -25.43 6.48
N SER A 269 -7.73 -25.00 7.12
CA SER A 269 -6.39 -25.57 7.08
C SER A 269 -6.15 -26.62 8.14
N LYS A 270 -4.98 -27.30 8.10
CA LYS A 270 -4.56 -28.22 9.19
C LYS A 270 -4.49 -27.51 10.54
N ARG A 271 -4.07 -26.23 10.61
CA ARG A 271 -4.06 -25.44 11.83
C ARG A 271 -5.48 -25.19 12.33
N ALA A 272 -6.40 -24.76 11.48
CA ALA A 272 -7.79 -24.54 11.87
C ALA A 272 -8.45 -25.83 12.38
N VAL A 273 -8.21 -26.98 11.73
CA VAL A 273 -8.69 -28.29 12.19
C VAL A 273 -8.06 -28.69 13.52
N ALA A 274 -6.76 -28.41 13.73
CA ALA A 274 -6.07 -28.67 14.99
C ALA A 274 -6.70 -27.90 16.16
N ILE A 275 -6.95 -26.61 15.98
CA ILE A 275 -7.56 -25.76 16.99
C ILE A 275 -9.00 -26.22 17.29
N TRP A 276 -9.79 -26.49 16.23
CA TRP A 276 -11.13 -27.05 16.42
C TRP A 276 -11.12 -28.38 17.17
N TYR A 277 -10.17 -29.28 16.85
CA TYR A 277 -9.98 -30.52 17.59
C TYR A 277 -9.54 -30.25 19.05
N ALA A 278 -8.71 -29.26 19.30
CA ALA A 278 -8.31 -28.90 20.65
C ALA A 278 -9.51 -28.43 21.51
N ASP A 279 -10.46 -27.72 20.91
CA ASP A 279 -11.67 -27.27 21.58
C ASP A 279 -12.66 -28.45 21.75
N ASP A 280 -13.17 -29.00 20.68
CA ASP A 280 -14.29 -29.97 20.63
C ASP A 280 -13.87 -31.44 20.47
N GLY A 281 -12.57 -31.69 20.35
CA GLY A 281 -12.05 -33.04 20.15
C GLY A 281 -11.92 -33.83 21.43
N THR A 282 -12.03 -35.16 21.30
CA THR A 282 -11.76 -36.12 22.35
C THR A 282 -10.80 -37.19 21.87
N PHE A 283 -9.96 -37.66 22.81
CA PHE A 283 -9.09 -38.80 22.59
C PHE A 283 -9.35 -39.84 23.66
N ASN A 284 -9.88 -41.01 23.24
CA ASN A 284 -10.17 -42.14 24.09
C ASN A 284 -9.20 -43.28 23.77
N GLY A 285 -8.26 -43.55 24.67
CA GLY A 285 -7.30 -44.62 24.49
C GLY A 285 -6.75 -45.15 25.80
N ASN A 286 -6.84 -46.46 25.99
CA ASN A 286 -6.12 -47.16 27.03
C ASN A 286 -4.74 -47.58 26.48
N TYR A 287 -3.89 -46.55 26.18
CA TYR A 287 -2.56 -46.77 25.57
C TYR A 287 -1.59 -47.44 26.52
N LYS A 288 -1.82 -47.41 27.85
CA LYS A 288 -1.01 -48.13 28.83
C LYS A 288 -1.16 -49.64 28.63
N LYS A 289 -2.33 -50.10 28.19
CA LYS A 289 -2.64 -51.54 28.03
C LYS A 289 -2.57 -52.05 26.59
N TRP A 290 -2.85 -51.20 25.58
CA TRP A 290 -3.04 -51.66 24.20
C TRP A 290 -2.35 -50.83 23.09
N GLY A 291 -1.77 -49.69 23.42
CA GLY A 291 -1.19 -48.77 22.44
C GLY A 291 -2.20 -48.22 21.41
N LYS A 292 -3.49 -48.38 21.68
CA LYS A 292 -4.58 -48.08 20.75
C LYS A 292 -5.43 -46.93 21.31
N GLY A 293 -5.76 -45.96 20.45
CA GLY A 293 -6.67 -44.88 20.82
C GLY A 293 -7.51 -44.44 19.63
N LYS A 294 -8.68 -43.91 19.91
CA LYS A 294 -9.60 -43.36 18.90
C LYS A 294 -9.89 -41.90 19.27
N CYS A 295 -9.97 -41.06 18.24
CA CYS A 295 -10.35 -39.67 18.43
C CYS A 295 -11.62 -39.32 17.66
N SER A 296 -12.24 -38.22 18.08
CA SER A 296 -13.43 -37.68 17.44
C SER A 296 -13.45 -36.15 17.60
N ILE A 297 -14.20 -35.49 16.76
CA ILE A 297 -14.50 -34.05 16.88
C ILE A 297 -16.02 -33.94 17.04
N SER A 298 -16.47 -33.31 18.14
CA SER A 298 -17.88 -32.99 18.34
C SER A 298 -18.27 -31.90 17.33
N ALA A 299 -19.29 -32.15 16.52
CA ALA A 299 -19.78 -31.22 15.52
C ALA A 299 -21.32 -31.27 15.43
N LYS A 300 -21.96 -31.28 16.60
CA LYS A 300 -23.41 -31.41 16.72
C LYS A 300 -24.22 -30.35 15.99
N LEU A 301 -23.65 -29.16 15.86
CA LEU A 301 -24.29 -28.01 15.23
C LEU A 301 -24.10 -27.97 13.70
N LEU A 302 -23.32 -28.88 13.13
CA LEU A 302 -23.10 -28.97 11.70
C LEU A 302 -24.13 -29.89 11.04
N PRO A 303 -24.86 -29.42 10.01
CA PRO A 303 -25.75 -30.28 9.24
C PRO A 303 -24.95 -31.31 8.41
N LEU A 304 -25.59 -32.44 8.11
CA LEU A 304 -24.97 -33.58 7.42
C LEU A 304 -24.28 -33.18 6.11
N ARG A 305 -24.92 -32.28 5.32
CA ARG A 305 -24.35 -31.75 4.05
C ARG A 305 -23.01 -31.04 4.26
N ASP A 306 -22.83 -30.33 5.38
CA ASP A 306 -21.62 -29.59 5.66
C ASP A 306 -20.54 -30.50 6.27
N LEU A 307 -20.91 -31.52 7.03
CA LEU A 307 -20.00 -32.59 7.45
C LEU A 307 -19.42 -33.34 6.24
N ALA A 308 -20.21 -33.59 5.19
CA ALA A 308 -19.73 -34.20 3.96
C ALA A 308 -18.72 -33.28 3.21
N LYS A 309 -18.95 -31.97 3.20
CA LYS A 309 -17.96 -31.01 2.64
C LYS A 309 -16.65 -31.01 3.42
N ILE A 310 -16.73 -31.13 4.76
CA ILE A 310 -15.53 -31.24 5.61
C ILE A 310 -14.73 -32.50 5.27
N GLN A 311 -15.37 -33.65 5.02
CA GLN A 311 -14.66 -34.85 4.57
C GLN A 311 -13.88 -34.60 3.25
N GLN A 312 -14.47 -33.89 2.30
CA GLN A 312 -13.78 -33.50 1.06
C GLN A 312 -12.57 -32.59 1.34
N ILE A 313 -12.68 -31.64 2.29
CA ILE A 313 -11.57 -30.80 2.69
C ILE A 313 -10.48 -31.62 3.39
N PHE A 314 -10.84 -32.54 4.28
CA PHE A 314 -9.87 -33.43 4.94
C PHE A 314 -9.07 -34.24 3.90
N SER A 315 -9.74 -34.76 2.86
CA SER A 315 -9.06 -35.42 1.72
C SER A 315 -8.05 -34.46 1.04
N LYS A 316 -8.47 -33.23 0.72
CA LYS A 316 -7.58 -32.22 0.11
C LYS A 316 -6.39 -31.84 0.98
N LEU A 317 -6.55 -31.88 2.30
CA LEU A 317 -5.50 -31.61 3.27
C LEU A 317 -4.58 -32.81 3.55
N ASN A 318 -4.80 -33.94 2.86
CA ASN A 318 -4.15 -35.22 3.12
C ASN A 318 -4.33 -35.67 4.59
N LEU A 319 -5.52 -35.46 5.14
CA LEU A 319 -5.94 -35.99 6.44
C LEU A 319 -6.76 -37.26 6.22
N PRO A 320 -6.65 -38.24 7.12
CA PRO A 320 -7.57 -39.39 7.11
C PRO A 320 -9.02 -38.93 7.13
N ILE A 321 -9.87 -39.58 6.36
CA ILE A 321 -11.29 -39.22 6.24
C ILE A 321 -12.05 -39.81 7.45
N PRO A 322 -12.68 -39.00 8.30
CA PRO A 322 -13.45 -39.48 9.44
C PRO A 322 -14.81 -40.03 8.99
N ALA A 323 -15.36 -40.96 9.74
CA ALA A 323 -16.76 -41.35 9.63
C ALA A 323 -17.65 -40.23 10.20
N ILE A 324 -18.80 -39.99 9.57
CA ILE A 324 -19.82 -39.04 10.05
C ILE A 324 -20.84 -39.79 10.90
N LYS A 325 -21.19 -39.21 12.05
CA LYS A 325 -22.34 -39.59 12.85
C LYS A 325 -23.24 -38.37 13.05
N GLU A 326 -24.40 -38.39 12.40
CA GLU A 326 -25.37 -37.31 12.47
C GLU A 326 -25.73 -36.96 13.93
N GLY A 327 -25.82 -35.64 14.21
CA GLY A 327 -26.06 -35.12 15.56
C GLY A 327 -24.92 -35.36 16.57
N LYS A 328 -23.79 -35.94 16.13
CA LYS A 328 -22.62 -36.19 17.01
C LYS A 328 -21.33 -35.56 16.46
N GLY A 329 -21.00 -35.75 15.17
CA GLY A 329 -19.82 -35.18 14.54
C GLY A 329 -18.96 -36.17 13.75
N LEU A 330 -17.64 -35.99 13.80
CA LEU A 330 -16.63 -36.70 13.03
C LEU A 330 -15.90 -37.72 13.92
N PHE A 331 -15.75 -38.96 13.48
CA PHE A 331 -15.21 -40.07 14.26
C PHE A 331 -14.17 -40.88 13.47
N TYR A 332 -13.08 -41.20 14.12
CA TYR A 332 -12.12 -42.18 13.60
C TYR A 332 -12.35 -43.54 14.25
N ASN A 333 -12.87 -44.47 13.50
CA ASN A 333 -13.20 -45.80 13.99
C ASN A 333 -11.97 -46.71 14.11
N LEU A 334 -10.93 -46.45 13.28
CA LEU A 334 -9.68 -47.22 13.30
C LEU A 334 -8.62 -46.44 14.09
N SER A 335 -7.84 -47.13 14.92
CA SER A 335 -6.76 -46.52 15.69
C SER A 335 -5.63 -45.98 14.81
N LYS A 336 -5.38 -46.61 13.64
CA LYS A 336 -4.40 -46.18 12.64
C LYS A 336 -4.77 -44.79 12.10
N ASP A 337 -6.00 -44.61 11.66
CA ASP A 337 -6.48 -43.33 11.09
C ASP A 337 -6.53 -42.24 12.16
N SER A 338 -6.92 -42.60 13.38
CA SER A 338 -6.87 -41.71 14.53
C SER A 338 -5.45 -41.20 14.83
N PHE A 339 -4.48 -42.10 14.82
CA PHE A 339 -3.07 -41.76 15.04
C PHE A 339 -2.53 -40.89 13.89
N GLU A 340 -2.81 -41.23 12.66
CA GLU A 340 -2.37 -40.47 11.47
C GLU A 340 -3.00 -39.08 11.44
N PHE A 341 -4.29 -38.96 11.77
CA PHE A 341 -4.95 -37.67 11.94
C PHE A 341 -4.22 -36.83 12.99
N GLN A 342 -4.02 -37.37 14.18
CA GLN A 342 -3.33 -36.66 15.27
C GLN A 342 -1.88 -36.31 14.90
N ARG A 343 -1.16 -37.15 14.16
CA ARG A 343 0.20 -36.87 13.67
C ARG A 343 0.23 -35.60 12.81
N ASN A 344 -0.78 -35.43 11.97
CA ASN A 344 -0.87 -34.25 11.08
C ASN A 344 -1.22 -32.96 11.81
N ILE A 345 -1.98 -33.01 12.91
CA ILE A 345 -2.46 -31.81 13.62
C ILE A 345 -1.62 -31.46 14.86
N ALA A 346 -0.92 -32.43 15.46
CA ALA A 346 -0.12 -32.23 16.67
C ALA A 346 0.91 -31.09 16.58
N PRO A 347 1.61 -30.87 15.44
CA PRO A 347 2.54 -29.75 15.31
C PRO A 347 1.94 -28.38 15.59
N TYR A 348 0.67 -28.18 15.33
CA TYR A 348 -0.05 -26.92 15.48
C TYR A 348 -0.62 -26.69 16.90
N LEU A 349 -0.52 -27.66 17.79
CA LEU A 349 -1.09 -27.60 19.12
C LEU A 349 -0.03 -27.34 20.19
N PRO A 350 -0.29 -26.46 21.18
CA PRO A 350 0.62 -26.23 22.28
C PRO A 350 0.68 -27.46 23.20
N LYS A 351 1.83 -27.62 23.88
CA LYS A 351 2.09 -28.77 24.76
C LYS A 351 1.08 -28.96 25.89
N CYS A 352 0.44 -27.89 26.36
CA CYS A 352 -0.63 -27.95 27.38
C CYS A 352 -1.86 -28.76 26.94
N MET A 353 -2.03 -29.02 25.62
CA MET A 353 -3.09 -29.86 25.09
C MET A 353 -2.69 -31.34 24.87
N SER A 354 -1.56 -31.76 25.43
CA SER A 354 -1.01 -33.12 25.27
C SER A 354 -1.98 -34.22 25.69
N TYR A 355 -2.87 -33.96 26.65
CA TYR A 355 -3.86 -34.92 27.12
C TYR A 355 -4.92 -35.33 26.07
N LYS A 356 -5.04 -34.54 24.97
CA LYS A 356 -5.90 -34.84 23.80
C LYS A 356 -5.15 -35.54 22.67
N ILE A 357 -3.83 -35.73 22.79
CA ILE A 357 -2.96 -36.25 21.74
C ILE A 357 -2.30 -37.55 22.19
N HIS A 358 -2.10 -38.48 21.28
CA HIS A 358 -1.45 -39.76 21.54
C HIS A 358 -0.01 -39.52 22.05
N PRO A 359 0.43 -40.16 23.16
CA PRO A 359 1.73 -39.88 23.80
C PRO A 359 2.96 -39.98 22.88
N LYS A 360 2.96 -40.88 21.89
CA LYS A 360 4.04 -41.00 20.89
C LYS A 360 4.21 -39.75 20.03
N LEU A 361 3.23 -38.84 20.00
CA LEU A 361 3.25 -37.62 19.20
C LEU A 361 3.59 -36.37 20.04
N HIS A 362 3.82 -36.50 21.33
CA HIS A 362 4.11 -35.35 22.18
C HIS A 362 5.41 -34.63 21.80
N SER A 363 6.39 -35.34 21.22
CA SER A 363 7.66 -34.75 20.77
C SER A 363 7.51 -33.76 19.61
N ILE A 364 6.49 -33.95 18.77
CA ILE A 364 6.24 -33.05 17.61
C ILE A 364 5.23 -31.93 17.94
N MET A 365 4.60 -31.97 19.11
CA MET A 365 3.69 -30.91 19.52
C MET A 365 4.40 -29.58 19.67
N GLY A 366 3.75 -28.52 19.21
CA GLY A 366 4.25 -27.15 19.34
C GLY A 366 5.21 -26.69 18.26
N THR A 367 5.71 -27.57 17.39
CA THR A 367 6.71 -27.20 16.38
C THR A 367 6.22 -26.16 15.36
N LEU A 368 4.91 -26.10 15.13
CA LEU A 368 4.23 -25.12 14.26
C LEU A 368 3.12 -24.36 15.00
N ALA A 369 3.07 -24.43 16.33
CA ALA A 369 1.97 -23.84 17.12
C ALA A 369 2.08 -22.31 17.19
N GLU A 370 3.30 -21.78 17.35
CA GLU A 370 3.52 -20.34 17.46
C GLU A 370 3.24 -19.64 16.13
N ILE A 371 2.49 -18.55 16.21
CA ILE A 371 2.17 -17.70 15.06
C ILE A 371 3.13 -16.51 15.12
N PRO A 372 3.97 -16.31 14.09
CA PRO A 372 4.79 -15.11 14.02
C PRO A 372 3.90 -13.88 14.16
N GLN A 373 4.20 -13.02 15.13
CA GLN A 373 3.51 -11.74 15.24
C GLN A 373 3.85 -10.96 13.98
N GLY A 374 2.81 -10.69 13.17
CA GLY A 374 2.98 -10.09 11.85
C GLY A 374 3.76 -8.78 11.89
N ASP A 375 4.42 -8.49 10.80
CA ASP A 375 5.05 -7.20 10.54
C ASP A 375 4.00 -6.10 10.76
N LYS A 376 4.33 -5.09 11.57
CA LYS A 376 3.46 -3.93 11.84
C LYS A 376 3.44 -2.93 10.67
N THR A 377 3.90 -3.35 9.49
CA THR A 377 3.87 -2.52 8.28
C THR A 377 2.43 -2.10 8.01
N PRO A 378 2.16 -0.79 7.91
CA PRO A 378 0.80 -0.34 7.66
C PRO A 378 0.33 -0.80 6.28
N ILE A 379 -0.89 -1.33 6.22
CA ILE A 379 -1.58 -1.70 4.99
C ILE A 379 -2.75 -0.75 4.72
N LEU A 380 -3.09 -0.60 3.44
CA LEU A 380 -4.25 0.14 3.02
C LEU A 380 -5.47 -0.78 3.02
N ILE A 381 -6.55 -0.32 3.61
CA ILE A 381 -7.81 -1.05 3.73
C ILE A 381 -9.00 -0.18 3.36
N GLU A 382 -10.06 -0.80 2.86
CA GLU A 382 -11.32 -0.12 2.62
C GLU A 382 -12.07 0.15 3.93
N SER A 383 -12.62 1.35 4.05
CA SER A 383 -13.43 1.79 5.17
C SER A 383 -14.57 2.67 4.66
N TYR A 384 -15.35 3.27 5.55
CA TYR A 384 -16.47 4.10 5.15
C TYR A 384 -16.64 5.35 6.02
N VAL A 385 -17.26 6.35 5.43
CA VAL A 385 -17.63 7.61 6.07
C VAL A 385 -18.77 7.37 7.07
N LEU A 386 -18.54 7.72 8.32
CA LEU A 386 -19.55 7.66 9.39
C LEU A 386 -20.40 8.92 9.42
N ASP A 387 -19.75 10.08 9.20
CA ASP A 387 -20.38 11.38 9.30
C ASP A 387 -19.52 12.45 8.60
N LYS A 388 -20.16 13.53 8.18
CA LYS A 388 -19.52 14.74 7.66
C LYS A 388 -20.31 15.96 8.12
N TYR A 389 -19.67 16.86 8.84
CA TYR A 389 -20.27 18.09 9.32
C TYR A 389 -19.31 19.26 9.26
N GLU A 390 -19.85 20.46 9.16
CA GLU A 390 -19.05 21.68 9.24
C GLU A 390 -18.58 21.87 10.69
N LYS A 391 -17.27 22.06 10.86
CA LYS A 391 -16.69 22.30 12.17
C LYS A 391 -16.32 23.77 12.31
N PRO A 392 -16.93 24.49 13.27
CA PRO A 392 -16.47 25.83 13.64
C PRO A 392 -15.02 25.76 14.11
N MET A 393 -14.15 26.51 13.47
CA MET A 393 -12.73 26.56 13.84
C MET A 393 -12.46 27.81 14.67
N THR A 394 -12.01 27.59 15.89
CA THR A 394 -11.70 28.67 16.84
C THR A 394 -10.29 29.23 16.69
N ARG A 395 -9.38 28.51 15.99
CA ARG A 395 -7.98 28.90 15.79
C ARG A 395 -7.48 28.49 14.40
N SER A 396 -6.66 29.35 13.78
CA SER A 396 -5.95 29.15 12.51
C SER A 396 -6.83 28.62 11.35
N LEU A 397 -7.36 29.53 10.57
CA LEU A 397 -8.14 29.23 9.35
C LEU A 397 -7.25 28.98 8.13
N TYR A 398 -5.94 28.79 8.29
CA TYR A 398 -5.03 28.57 7.16
C TYR A 398 -5.15 27.16 6.61
N LYS A 399 -5.00 27.08 5.29
CA LYS A 399 -5.07 25.86 4.48
C LYS A 399 -3.68 25.34 4.18
N TYR A 400 -3.44 24.09 4.52
CA TYR A 400 -2.14 23.43 4.34
C TYR A 400 -2.27 22.21 3.43
N ASP A 401 -1.26 22.01 2.58
CA ASP A 401 -1.13 20.81 1.76
C ASP A 401 0.34 20.49 1.49
N LEU A 402 0.59 19.27 1.01
CA LEU A 402 1.92 18.78 0.65
C LEU A 402 1.89 18.27 -0.78
N GLN A 403 3.02 18.40 -1.46
CA GLN A 403 3.28 17.66 -2.69
C GLN A 403 4.29 16.58 -2.40
N VAL A 404 3.93 15.35 -2.77
CA VAL A 404 4.71 14.15 -2.51
C VAL A 404 5.28 13.62 -3.82
N GLU A 405 6.51 13.12 -3.77
CA GLU A 405 7.23 12.57 -4.92
C GLU A 405 6.48 11.35 -5.51
N ASP A 406 6.42 11.25 -6.84
CA ASP A 406 5.93 10.14 -7.67
C ASP A 406 4.44 9.76 -7.55
N ASN A 407 3.94 9.47 -6.37
CA ASN A 407 2.64 8.78 -6.21
C ASN A 407 1.42 9.72 -6.15
N SER A 408 1.63 11.01 -6.02
CA SER A 408 0.58 12.04 -5.92
C SER A 408 -0.46 11.79 -4.80
N ASN A 409 -0.06 11.08 -3.74
CA ASN A 409 -0.93 10.80 -2.60
C ASN A 409 -0.13 10.65 -1.30
N TYR A 410 -0.82 10.81 -0.17
CA TYR A 410 -0.26 10.54 1.15
C TYR A 410 -1.37 10.31 2.19
N LEU A 411 -1.01 10.02 3.42
CA LEU A 411 -1.95 9.65 4.48
C LEU A 411 -2.10 10.77 5.50
N VAL A 412 -3.34 11.21 5.71
CA VAL A 412 -3.72 12.24 6.69
C VAL A 412 -4.84 11.70 7.58
N ASP A 413 -4.68 11.78 8.90
CA ASP A 413 -5.63 11.25 9.89
C ASP A 413 -6.15 9.86 9.49
N LYS A 414 -5.24 9.00 9.08
CA LYS A 414 -5.42 7.63 8.56
C LYS A 414 -6.05 7.51 7.16
N VAL A 415 -6.58 8.57 6.57
CA VAL A 415 -7.24 8.55 5.26
C VAL A 415 -6.24 8.78 4.14
N LEU A 416 -6.38 8.03 3.05
CA LEU A 416 -5.59 8.23 1.84
C LEU A 416 -6.16 9.39 1.03
N VAL A 417 -5.32 10.41 0.83
CA VAL A 417 -5.70 11.66 0.15
C VAL A 417 -4.82 11.90 -1.07
N HIS A 418 -5.35 12.61 -2.06
CA HIS A 418 -4.56 13.08 -3.19
C HIS A 418 -3.76 14.33 -2.78
N ASN A 419 -2.51 14.46 -3.23
CA ASN A 419 -1.77 15.71 -3.06
C ASN A 419 -2.28 16.78 -4.04
N SER A 420 -1.89 18.04 -3.84
CA SER A 420 -2.24 19.12 -4.77
C SER A 420 -1.73 18.82 -6.18
N PRO A 421 -2.61 18.69 -7.21
CA PRO A 421 -2.17 18.38 -8.56
C PRO A 421 -1.50 19.59 -9.20
N GLU A 422 -0.38 19.34 -9.86
CA GLU A 422 0.25 20.30 -10.76
C GLU A 422 -0.55 20.43 -12.04
N THR A 423 -0.68 21.65 -12.56
CA THR A 423 -1.25 21.91 -13.87
C THR A 423 -0.27 22.62 -14.76
N THR A 424 -0.41 22.40 -16.06
CA THR A 424 0.35 23.12 -17.09
C THR A 424 -0.45 24.33 -17.57
N THR A 425 0.22 25.43 -17.86
CA THR A 425 -0.40 26.60 -18.51
C THR A 425 -0.97 26.20 -19.87
N GLY A 426 -2.02 26.89 -20.35
CA GLY A 426 -2.62 26.63 -21.66
C GLY A 426 -3.71 25.55 -21.69
N GLY A 427 -4.16 25.06 -20.56
CA GLY A 427 -5.29 24.13 -20.46
C GLY A 427 -5.01 22.70 -20.93
N ASN A 428 -6.08 21.95 -21.25
CA ASN A 428 -5.96 20.54 -21.62
C ASN A 428 -5.66 20.28 -23.10
N ALA A 429 -5.83 21.27 -23.98
CA ALA A 429 -5.66 21.09 -25.43
C ALA A 429 -4.27 20.51 -25.77
N LEU A 430 -3.21 21.09 -25.22
CA LEU A 430 -1.84 20.61 -25.41
C LEU A 430 -1.64 19.15 -25.00
N LYS A 431 -2.30 18.70 -23.93
CA LYS A 431 -2.21 17.31 -23.47
C LYS A 431 -2.79 16.33 -24.50
N TYR A 432 -3.81 16.74 -25.25
CA TYR A 432 -4.43 15.91 -26.28
C TYR A 432 -3.70 15.94 -27.62
N TYR A 433 -3.29 17.13 -28.07
CA TYR A 433 -2.62 17.30 -29.37
C TYR A 433 -1.19 16.77 -29.36
N ALA A 434 -0.42 16.96 -28.30
CA ALA A 434 0.97 16.50 -28.21
C ALA A 434 1.09 14.99 -28.50
N SER A 435 2.03 14.63 -29.36
CA SER A 435 2.43 13.25 -29.64
C SER A 435 3.34 12.70 -28.55
N LEU A 436 4.24 13.53 -28.03
CA LEU A 436 5.16 13.23 -26.93
C LEU A 436 5.00 14.28 -25.83
N ARG A 437 5.00 13.84 -24.56
CA ARG A 437 5.05 14.72 -23.40
C ARG A 437 6.12 14.25 -22.44
N LEU A 438 7.07 15.13 -22.20
CA LEU A 438 8.16 14.93 -21.25
C LEU A 438 7.91 15.77 -19.99
N ASP A 439 8.10 15.16 -18.84
CA ASP A 439 8.15 15.83 -17.52
C ASP A 439 9.62 15.86 -17.11
N ILE A 440 10.19 17.07 -17.05
CA ILE A 440 11.61 17.30 -16.76
C ILE A 440 11.71 17.94 -15.37
N ARG A 441 12.47 17.30 -14.47
CA ARG A 441 12.65 17.76 -13.09
C ARG A 441 14.11 17.78 -12.70
N SER A 442 14.49 18.79 -11.92
CA SER A 442 15.80 18.85 -11.29
C SER A 442 15.86 17.85 -10.12
N GLY A 443 16.91 17.05 -10.10
CA GLY A 443 17.23 16.09 -9.05
C GLY A 443 18.26 16.63 -8.05
N GLN A 444 19.29 15.82 -7.78
CA GLN A 444 20.34 16.17 -6.82
C GLN A 444 21.28 17.23 -7.39
N LYS A 445 21.83 18.06 -6.50
CA LYS A 445 22.90 19.01 -6.87
C LYS A 445 24.22 18.27 -7.07
N LEU A 446 24.89 18.50 -8.18
CA LEU A 446 26.23 17.99 -8.43
C LEU A 446 27.25 18.94 -7.83
N LYS A 447 28.19 18.40 -7.05
CA LYS A 447 29.22 19.18 -6.37
C LYS A 447 30.61 18.71 -6.78
N LYS A 448 31.52 19.68 -6.92
CA LYS A 448 32.97 19.45 -7.00
C LYS A 448 33.61 20.17 -5.79
N GLY A 449 33.91 19.41 -4.73
CA GLY A 449 34.22 20.00 -3.42
C GLY A 449 32.98 20.68 -2.80
N GLU A 450 33.08 21.94 -2.46
CA GLU A 450 31.96 22.74 -1.94
C GLU A 450 31.14 23.46 -3.05
N GLU A 451 31.67 23.55 -4.25
CA GLU A 451 31.04 24.24 -5.38
C GLU A 451 29.98 23.37 -6.04
N ILE A 452 28.82 24.00 -6.36
CA ILE A 452 27.73 23.37 -7.11
C ILE A 452 28.00 23.59 -8.59
N ILE A 453 28.35 22.51 -9.31
CA ILE A 453 28.70 22.55 -10.72
C ILE A 453 27.54 22.20 -11.66
N GLY A 454 26.40 21.74 -11.13
CA GLY A 454 25.26 21.34 -11.93
C GLY A 454 24.16 20.64 -11.15
N HIS A 455 23.24 20.02 -11.87
CA HIS A 455 22.14 19.22 -11.33
C HIS A 455 21.97 17.91 -12.10
N GLU A 456 21.60 16.84 -11.38
CA GLU A 456 20.99 15.68 -12.01
C GLU A 456 19.60 16.06 -12.52
N MET A 457 19.29 15.71 -13.76
CA MET A 457 17.99 15.93 -14.38
C MET A 457 17.26 14.60 -14.54
N LYS A 458 15.98 14.60 -14.21
CA LYS A 458 15.09 13.44 -14.35
C LYS A 458 14.03 13.73 -15.40
N VAL A 459 13.98 12.93 -16.45
CA VAL A 459 12.99 13.03 -17.51
C VAL A 459 12.07 11.83 -17.46
N THR A 460 10.75 12.09 -17.46
CA THR A 460 9.73 11.04 -17.51
C THR A 460 8.84 11.23 -18.74
N VAL A 461 8.71 10.21 -19.55
CA VAL A 461 7.80 10.20 -20.70
C VAL A 461 6.38 10.01 -20.21
N LYS A 462 5.63 11.11 -20.04
CA LYS A 462 4.22 11.09 -19.55
C LYS A 462 3.22 10.67 -20.62
N LYS A 463 3.52 10.90 -21.89
CA LYS A 463 2.71 10.49 -23.04
C LYS A 463 3.63 10.21 -24.21
N ASN A 464 3.38 9.14 -24.92
CA ASN A 464 4.02 8.81 -26.18
C ASN A 464 2.99 8.12 -27.08
N LYS A 465 2.76 8.66 -28.28
CA LYS A 465 1.88 8.06 -29.28
C LYS A 465 2.62 7.10 -30.22
N LEU A 466 3.96 7.11 -30.18
CA LEU A 466 4.82 6.35 -31.09
C LEU A 466 5.44 5.13 -30.42
N SER A 467 5.46 5.08 -29.06
CA SER A 467 6.05 4.00 -28.28
C SER A 467 5.45 3.95 -26.88
N ALA A 468 5.90 3.02 -26.02
CA ALA A 468 5.42 2.86 -24.66
C ALA A 468 5.65 4.12 -23.80
N PRO A 469 4.65 4.64 -23.08
CA PRO A 469 4.82 5.72 -22.11
C PRO A 469 5.44 5.18 -20.81
N GLY A 470 5.89 6.09 -19.94
CA GLY A 470 6.37 5.76 -18.59
C GLY A 470 7.88 5.53 -18.49
N VAL A 471 8.61 5.54 -19.61
CA VAL A 471 10.08 5.45 -19.61
C VAL A 471 10.66 6.66 -18.86
N LYS A 472 11.67 6.39 -18.03
CA LYS A 472 12.41 7.40 -17.27
C LYS A 472 13.87 7.39 -17.70
N ALA A 473 14.46 8.59 -17.82
CA ALA A 473 15.88 8.79 -18.03
C ALA A 473 16.41 9.80 -17.00
N THR A 474 17.65 9.62 -16.59
CA THR A 474 18.39 10.58 -15.76
C THR A 474 19.69 10.93 -16.44
N PHE A 475 20.07 12.20 -16.40
CA PHE A 475 21.34 12.68 -16.90
C PHE A 475 21.81 13.89 -16.10
N ASN A 476 23.08 14.25 -16.20
CA ASN A 476 23.67 15.40 -15.54
C ASN A 476 23.62 16.63 -16.42
N LEU A 477 23.19 17.77 -15.87
CA LEU A 477 23.26 19.08 -16.51
C LEU A 477 24.32 19.92 -15.80
N LEU A 478 25.42 20.22 -16.50
CA LEU A 478 26.53 21.00 -15.98
C LEU A 478 26.37 22.48 -16.32
N TYR A 479 26.61 23.37 -15.37
CA TYR A 479 26.51 24.80 -15.57
C TYR A 479 27.55 25.28 -16.60
N GLY A 480 27.11 26.09 -17.57
CA GLY A 480 27.95 26.61 -18.65
C GLY A 480 28.40 25.60 -19.70
N LYS A 481 28.12 24.29 -19.50
CA LYS A 481 28.52 23.22 -20.45
C LYS A 481 27.33 22.48 -21.07
N GLY A 482 26.17 22.49 -20.41
CA GLY A 482 25.00 21.75 -20.86
C GLY A 482 24.95 20.30 -20.37
N VAL A 483 24.39 19.38 -21.17
CA VAL A 483 24.26 17.97 -20.85
C VAL A 483 25.64 17.30 -20.79
N ASP A 484 25.92 16.55 -19.74
CA ASP A 484 27.16 15.76 -19.53
C ASP A 484 27.12 14.47 -20.37
N ILE A 485 27.23 14.63 -21.70
CA ILE A 485 27.14 13.51 -22.66
C ILE A 485 28.22 12.46 -22.40
N VAL A 486 29.45 12.89 -22.10
CA VAL A 486 30.56 11.97 -21.85
C VAL A 486 30.34 11.19 -20.56
N GLY A 487 29.86 11.86 -19.50
CA GLY A 487 29.51 11.20 -18.24
C GLY A 487 28.40 10.17 -18.42
N ASP A 488 27.38 10.45 -19.24
CA ASP A 488 26.29 9.52 -19.53
C ASP A 488 26.78 8.30 -20.34
N ILE A 489 27.61 8.51 -21.35
CA ILE A 489 28.28 7.44 -22.14
C ILE A 489 29.10 6.55 -21.18
N PHE A 490 29.90 7.17 -20.33
CA PHE A 490 30.73 6.46 -19.34
C PHE A 490 29.90 5.60 -18.40
N ASP A 491 28.88 6.15 -17.77
CA ASP A 491 28.02 5.44 -16.83
C ASP A 491 27.27 4.28 -17.49
N LEU A 492 26.83 4.47 -18.73
CA LEU A 492 26.18 3.44 -19.52
C LEU A 492 27.17 2.32 -19.92
N ALA A 493 28.41 2.69 -20.30
CA ALA A 493 29.46 1.74 -20.62
C ALA A 493 29.90 0.90 -19.41
N VAL A 494 29.98 1.50 -18.24
CA VAL A 494 30.20 0.76 -16.98
C VAL A 494 29.04 -0.18 -16.68
N THR A 495 27.80 0.26 -16.89
CA THR A 495 26.59 -0.57 -16.66
C THR A 495 26.55 -1.77 -17.60
N LYS A 496 26.94 -1.58 -18.89
CA LYS A 496 27.01 -2.63 -19.90
C LYS A 496 28.30 -3.45 -19.85
N LYS A 497 29.20 -3.17 -18.89
CA LYS A 497 30.50 -3.83 -18.72
C LYS A 497 31.44 -3.69 -19.95
N ILE A 498 31.32 -2.61 -20.69
CA ILE A 498 32.28 -2.20 -21.75
C ILE A 498 33.50 -1.55 -21.08
N ILE A 499 33.25 -0.76 -20.03
CA ILE A 499 34.29 -0.24 -19.13
C ILE A 499 34.27 -1.08 -17.85
N ASP A 500 35.40 -1.65 -17.52
CA ASP A 500 35.58 -2.45 -16.31
C ASP A 500 35.78 -1.56 -15.08
N LYS A 501 35.19 -1.99 -13.96
CA LYS A 501 35.36 -1.34 -12.66
C LYS A 501 35.93 -2.33 -11.65
N ALA A 502 37.11 -2.06 -11.13
CA ALA A 502 37.77 -2.82 -10.07
C ALA A 502 38.01 -1.91 -8.84
N GLY A 503 37.13 -2.00 -7.83
CA GLY A 503 37.16 -1.08 -6.69
C GLY A 503 36.92 0.36 -7.10
N ALA A 504 37.92 1.23 -6.86
CA ALA A 504 37.89 2.63 -7.27
C ALA A 504 38.49 2.90 -8.68
N TRP A 505 39.02 1.90 -9.33
CA TRP A 505 39.69 2.01 -10.62
C TRP A 505 38.77 1.61 -11.77
N TYR A 506 38.93 2.32 -12.89
CA TYR A 506 38.23 2.05 -14.16
C TYR A 506 39.25 1.75 -15.25
N SER A 507 38.92 0.79 -16.13
CA SER A 507 39.76 0.40 -17.28
C SER A 507 38.89 0.10 -18.49
N TYR A 508 39.48 0.35 -19.69
CA TYR A 508 38.88 0.05 -20.98
C TYR A 508 39.88 -0.76 -21.79
N LYS A 509 39.47 -1.95 -22.28
CA LYS A 509 40.33 -2.90 -23.01
C LYS A 509 41.67 -3.18 -22.32
N GLY A 510 41.70 -3.23 -21.00
CA GLY A 510 42.91 -3.48 -20.21
C GLY A 510 43.74 -2.25 -19.86
N GLU A 511 43.47 -1.09 -20.47
CA GLU A 511 44.15 0.17 -20.15
C GLU A 511 43.44 0.95 -19.06
N LYS A 512 44.19 1.57 -18.16
CA LYS A 512 43.65 2.30 -17.00
C LYS A 512 43.11 3.66 -17.41
N LEU A 513 41.82 3.90 -17.18
CA LEU A 513 41.20 5.22 -17.36
C LEU A 513 41.46 6.17 -16.19
N GLY A 514 41.52 5.63 -14.95
CA GLY A 514 41.80 6.45 -13.78
C GLY A 514 41.14 5.93 -12.50
N GLN A 515 41.51 6.56 -11.38
CA GLN A 515 40.92 6.31 -10.09
C GLN A 515 39.78 7.30 -9.81
N GLY A 516 38.59 6.76 -9.53
CA GLY A 516 37.37 7.56 -9.34
C GLY A 516 36.69 7.93 -10.66
N ARG A 517 35.34 8.07 -10.60
CA ARG A 517 34.51 8.36 -11.77
C ARG A 517 34.94 9.62 -12.54
N ASN A 518 35.24 10.71 -11.83
CA ASN A 518 35.52 12.00 -12.47
C ASN A 518 36.82 11.96 -13.27
N ASN A 519 37.89 11.40 -12.70
CA ASN A 519 39.18 11.29 -13.40
C ASN A 519 39.07 10.34 -14.61
N ALA A 520 38.33 9.23 -14.45
CA ALA A 520 38.15 8.29 -15.56
C ALA A 520 37.30 8.90 -16.69
N CYS A 521 36.27 9.70 -16.38
CA CYS A 521 35.50 10.45 -17.36
C CYS A 521 36.35 11.53 -18.08
N GLU A 522 37.21 12.24 -17.35
CA GLU A 522 38.12 13.24 -17.94
C GLU A 522 39.12 12.57 -18.87
N THR A 523 39.67 11.40 -18.53
CA THR A 523 40.56 10.65 -19.41
C THR A 523 39.85 10.18 -20.67
N LEU A 524 38.61 9.67 -20.53
CA LEU A 524 37.79 9.27 -21.68
C LEU A 524 37.44 10.48 -22.58
N ALA A 525 37.10 11.63 -21.98
CA ALA A 525 36.78 12.87 -22.69
C ALA A 525 37.95 13.40 -23.49
N ASN A 526 39.18 13.23 -22.99
CA ASN A 526 40.42 13.72 -23.66
C ASN A 526 40.96 12.74 -24.72
N ASN A 527 40.36 11.55 -24.86
CA ASN A 527 40.72 10.55 -25.84
C ASN A 527 39.57 10.31 -26.82
N GLU A 528 39.52 11.07 -27.92
CA GLU A 528 38.46 11.01 -28.91
C GLU A 528 38.28 9.62 -29.53
N GLU A 529 39.38 8.88 -29.71
CA GLU A 529 39.35 7.54 -30.27
C GLU A 529 38.64 6.55 -29.33
N TRP A 530 38.97 6.56 -28.05
CA TRP A 530 38.30 5.72 -27.04
C TRP A 530 36.84 6.10 -26.87
N LEU A 531 36.52 7.39 -26.84
CA LEU A 531 35.14 7.87 -26.75
C LEU A 531 34.30 7.40 -27.94
N HIS A 532 34.86 7.45 -29.14
CA HIS A 532 34.20 6.97 -30.35
C HIS A 532 33.99 5.45 -30.30
N GLN A 533 35.02 4.66 -29.95
CA GLN A 533 34.94 3.20 -29.85
C GLN A 533 33.90 2.78 -28.80
N VAL A 534 33.92 3.38 -27.57
CA VAL A 534 32.94 3.11 -26.52
C VAL A 534 31.53 3.44 -27.01
N THR A 535 31.35 4.54 -27.75
CA THR A 535 30.04 4.94 -28.27
C THR A 535 29.54 3.96 -29.35
N GLU A 536 30.42 3.46 -30.22
CA GLU A 536 30.06 2.44 -31.22
C GLU A 536 29.70 1.10 -30.55
N GLU A 537 30.46 0.67 -29.55
CA GLU A 537 30.15 -0.55 -28.77
C GLU A 537 28.83 -0.43 -28.01
N LEU A 538 28.48 0.76 -27.55
CA LEU A 538 27.17 1.03 -26.90
C LEU A 538 26.00 0.96 -27.90
N ASN A 539 26.22 1.41 -29.14
CA ASN A 539 25.25 1.47 -30.24
C ASN A 539 25.24 0.23 -31.12
N GLY A 540 26.11 -0.76 -30.85
CA GLY A 540 26.20 -1.99 -31.61
C GLY A 540 24.87 -2.72 -31.74
N PRO A 541 24.69 -3.68 -32.65
CA PRO A 541 23.40 -4.24 -33.03
C PRO A 541 22.68 -4.79 -31.79
N GLN A 542 21.54 -4.19 -31.50
CA GLN A 542 20.59 -4.77 -30.53
C GLN A 542 20.06 -6.05 -31.16
N SER A 543 20.55 -7.20 -30.69
CA SER A 543 20.05 -8.54 -31.01
C SER A 543 18.66 -8.76 -30.46
#